data_0bc3e4a3fe50749171e9e704d184fb0a
#
_entry.id   0bc3e4a3fe50749171e9e704d184fb0a
#
_cell.length_a   1.000
_cell.length_b   1.000
_cell.length_c   1.000
_cell.angle_alpha   90.00
_cell.angle_beta   90.00
_cell.angle_gamma   90.00
#
_symmetry.space_group_name_H-M   'P 1'
#
loop_
_entity.id
_entity.type
_entity.pdbx_description
1 polymer ?
#
loop_
_entity_poly.entity_id
_entity_poly.type
_entity_poly.pdbx_seq_one_letter_code
_entity_poly.pdbx_strand_id
1 'polypeptide(L)'
;ERWNSRERMRIQLAPANLHWCSDTALQALHDYARKYGVGMHMHLLETAYQKEYALRRTGTTAVRYLYERGFLGPHLTLGHGVWLTEDDIELVATTGTMICHNASSNFRLRSGVAPVNHFLGRQVCVGIGLDEAGINDDRDMLQEMRMVLRIHRVPGMEDIVPTAPQVLQM
;
A
#
# COMPACT_ATOMS: atom_id res chain seq x y z
N GLU A 1 17.41 -12.64 -12.43
CA GLU A 1 16.91 -13.91 -13.01
C GLU A 1 17.34 -15.12 -12.18
N ARG A 2 18.62 -15.24 -11.78
CA ARG A 2 19.17 -16.42 -11.08
C ARG A 2 18.40 -16.80 -9.81
N TRP A 3 17.87 -15.84 -9.06
CA TRP A 3 17.24 -16.06 -7.76
C TRP A 3 15.71 -15.95 -7.78
N ASN A 4 15.11 -15.57 -8.90
CA ASN A 4 13.66 -15.45 -9.04
C ASN A 4 13.07 -16.80 -9.48
N SER A 5 12.69 -17.64 -8.50
CA SER A 5 12.04 -18.92 -8.71
C SER A 5 10.55 -18.81 -8.45
N ARG A 6 9.73 -19.16 -9.44
CA ARG A 6 8.25 -19.14 -9.29
C ARG A 6 7.75 -20.09 -8.21
N GLU A 7 8.51 -21.10 -7.84
CA GLU A 7 8.08 -22.10 -6.87
C GLU A 7 8.43 -21.76 -5.43
N ARG A 8 9.61 -21.19 -5.17
CA ARG A 8 10.13 -21.00 -3.81
C ARG A 8 10.50 -19.58 -3.44
N MET A 9 10.86 -18.76 -4.42
CA MET A 9 11.31 -17.39 -4.17
C MET A 9 10.84 -16.47 -5.30
N ARG A 10 10.32 -15.30 -4.91
CA ARG A 10 9.99 -14.22 -5.84
C ARG A 10 10.73 -12.97 -5.40
N ILE A 11 11.29 -12.26 -6.37
CA ILE A 11 11.96 -10.99 -6.14
C ILE A 11 11.03 -9.86 -6.56
N GLN A 12 10.95 -8.84 -5.73
CA GLN A 12 10.28 -7.58 -6.05
C GLN A 12 11.29 -6.44 -6.03
N LEU A 13 11.06 -5.42 -6.84
CA LEU A 13 11.81 -4.17 -6.77
C LEU A 13 11.15 -3.26 -5.72
N ALA A 14 11.96 -2.58 -4.92
CA ALA A 14 11.47 -1.81 -3.79
C ALA A 14 11.96 -0.35 -3.85
N PRO A 15 11.40 0.52 -4.73
CA PRO A 15 11.61 1.95 -4.58
C PRO A 15 11.04 2.41 -3.24
N ALA A 16 11.81 3.22 -2.50
CA ALA A 16 11.40 3.59 -1.14
C ALA A 16 10.04 4.31 -1.13
N ASN A 17 9.95 5.43 -1.85
CA ASN A 17 8.73 6.25 -1.98
C ASN A 17 8.97 7.41 -2.97
N LEU A 18 7.95 8.25 -3.20
CA LEU A 18 8.05 9.39 -4.10
C LEU A 18 9.00 10.49 -3.62
N HIS A 19 9.15 10.70 -2.33
CA HIS A 19 9.96 11.82 -1.83
C HIS A 19 11.45 11.49 -1.74
N TRP A 20 11.83 10.21 -1.78
CA TRP A 20 13.24 9.77 -1.76
C TRP A 20 13.75 9.26 -3.11
N CYS A 21 12.86 8.97 -4.05
CA CYS A 21 13.25 8.52 -5.38
C CYS A 21 13.09 9.62 -6.43
N SER A 22 14.06 9.75 -7.33
CA SER A 22 13.89 10.59 -8.51
C SER A 22 12.97 9.96 -9.53
N ASP A 23 12.39 10.75 -10.42
CA ASP A 23 11.53 10.25 -11.51
C ASP A 23 12.29 9.29 -12.42
N THR A 24 13.56 9.58 -12.69
CA THR A 24 14.43 8.69 -13.48
C THR A 24 14.62 7.34 -12.80
N ALA A 25 14.81 7.32 -11.47
CA ALA A 25 14.95 6.06 -10.73
C ALA A 25 13.65 5.26 -10.73
N LEU A 26 12.51 5.91 -10.51
CA LEU A 26 11.19 5.27 -10.54
C LEU A 26 10.90 4.68 -11.93
N GLN A 27 11.18 5.45 -13.00
CA GLN A 27 11.00 4.98 -14.38
C GLN A 27 11.88 3.76 -14.67
N ALA A 28 13.16 3.83 -14.32
CA ALA A 28 14.08 2.72 -14.53
C ALA A 28 13.64 1.44 -13.79
N LEU A 29 13.19 1.57 -12.54
CA LEU A 29 12.69 0.44 -11.76
C LEU A 29 11.39 -0.14 -12.37
N HIS A 30 10.48 0.72 -12.82
CA HIS A 30 9.27 0.29 -13.51
C HIS A 30 9.59 -0.48 -14.80
N ASP A 31 10.52 0.04 -15.61
CA ASP A 31 10.95 -0.60 -16.86
C ASP A 31 11.61 -1.98 -16.58
N TYR A 32 12.42 -2.08 -15.54
CA TYR A 32 12.99 -3.35 -15.09
C TYR A 32 11.92 -4.31 -14.59
N ALA A 33 10.94 -3.83 -13.80
CA ALA A 33 9.84 -4.67 -13.33
C ALA A 33 9.10 -5.30 -14.51
N ARG A 34 8.76 -4.51 -15.52
CA ARG A 34 8.11 -4.99 -16.75
C ARG A 34 9.01 -5.95 -17.56
N LYS A 35 10.27 -5.58 -17.75
CA LYS A 35 11.23 -6.38 -18.52
C LYS A 35 11.42 -7.77 -17.94
N TYR A 36 11.49 -7.89 -16.62
CA TYR A 36 11.76 -9.16 -15.95
C TYR A 36 10.51 -9.85 -15.37
N GLY A 37 9.32 -9.25 -15.53
CA GLY A 37 8.07 -9.79 -15.00
C GLY A 37 8.09 -9.93 -13.48
N VAL A 38 8.69 -8.97 -12.77
CA VAL A 38 8.75 -8.94 -11.30
C VAL A 38 7.84 -7.85 -10.75
N GLY A 39 7.37 -8.03 -9.52
CA GLY A 39 6.56 -7.02 -8.84
C GLY A 39 7.38 -5.83 -8.33
N MET A 40 6.66 -4.80 -7.91
CA MET A 40 7.20 -3.65 -7.20
C MET A 40 6.46 -3.45 -5.88
N HIS A 41 7.16 -3.03 -4.84
CA HIS A 41 6.59 -2.65 -3.57
C HIS A 41 7.19 -1.32 -3.12
N MET A 42 6.35 -0.33 -2.79
CA MET A 42 6.82 0.98 -2.33
C MET A 42 5.91 1.55 -1.26
N HIS A 43 6.47 2.32 -0.33
CA HIS A 43 5.68 3.11 0.62
C HIS A 43 4.98 4.24 -0.13
N LEU A 44 3.70 4.44 0.14
CA LEU A 44 2.96 5.54 -0.46
C LEU A 44 1.91 6.11 0.50
N LEU A 45 1.90 7.43 0.64
CA LEU A 45 0.91 8.17 1.42
C LEU A 45 0.75 7.64 2.84
N GLU A 46 1.86 7.27 3.46
CA GLU A 46 1.91 6.85 4.86
C GLU A 46 1.59 8.02 5.79
N THR A 47 2.15 9.21 5.53
CA THR A 47 2.01 10.38 6.37
C THR A 47 1.36 11.55 5.64
N ALA A 48 0.74 12.47 6.39
CA ALA A 48 0.24 13.72 5.84
C ALA A 48 1.32 14.52 5.11
N TYR A 49 2.57 14.46 5.58
CA TYR A 49 3.70 15.07 4.89
C TYR A 49 3.90 14.53 3.47
N GLN A 50 3.80 13.22 3.29
CA GLN A 50 3.93 12.60 1.96
C GLN A 50 2.83 13.07 1.00
N LYS A 51 1.61 13.27 1.50
CA LYS A 51 0.49 13.83 0.73
C LYS A 51 0.81 15.25 0.26
N GLU A 52 1.21 16.13 1.18
CA GLU A 52 1.58 17.50 0.87
C GLU A 52 2.79 17.58 -0.08
N TYR A 53 3.80 16.76 0.17
CA TYR A 53 4.99 16.70 -0.67
C TYR A 53 4.64 16.32 -2.12
N ALA A 54 3.79 15.31 -2.31
CA ALA A 54 3.37 14.89 -3.64
C ALA A 54 2.66 16.03 -4.39
N LEU A 55 1.72 16.71 -3.75
CA LEU A 55 1.02 17.86 -4.32
C LEU A 55 1.97 18.99 -4.72
N ARG A 56 2.94 19.33 -3.87
CA ARG A 56 3.93 20.37 -4.17
C ARG A 56 4.88 19.98 -5.29
N ARG A 57 5.31 18.72 -5.32
CA ARG A 57 6.26 18.22 -6.32
C ARG A 57 5.62 18.05 -7.70
N THR A 58 4.38 17.57 -7.76
CA THR A 58 3.77 17.07 -9.00
C THR A 58 2.54 17.84 -9.47
N GLY A 59 1.98 18.69 -8.61
CA GLY A 59 0.74 19.42 -8.86
C GLY A 59 -0.53 18.55 -8.74
N THR A 60 -0.37 17.25 -8.37
CA THR A 60 -1.49 16.31 -8.27
C THR A 60 -1.25 15.33 -7.10
N THR A 61 -2.20 14.40 -6.86
CA THR A 61 -2.00 13.37 -5.82
C THR A 61 -0.89 12.39 -6.23
N ALA A 62 -0.29 11.73 -5.23
CA ALA A 62 0.75 10.73 -5.48
C ALA A 62 0.25 9.58 -6.37
N VAL A 63 -0.97 9.11 -6.15
CA VAL A 63 -1.57 8.01 -6.93
C VAL A 63 -1.88 8.46 -8.35
N ARG A 64 -2.47 9.66 -8.53
CA ARG A 64 -2.72 10.23 -9.85
C ARG A 64 -1.42 10.38 -10.65
N TYR A 65 -0.38 10.89 -10.01
CA TYR A 65 0.93 11.02 -10.62
C TYR A 65 1.50 9.68 -11.13
N LEU A 66 1.40 8.62 -10.31
CA LEU A 66 1.82 7.27 -10.70
C LEU A 66 0.94 6.70 -11.81
N TYR A 67 -0.38 6.95 -11.76
CA TYR A 67 -1.34 6.53 -12.78
C TYR A 67 -1.02 7.12 -14.16
N GLU A 68 -0.82 8.42 -14.24
CA GLU A 68 -0.51 9.14 -15.48
C GLU A 68 0.80 8.68 -16.14
N ARG A 69 1.69 8.07 -15.37
CA ARG A 69 2.94 7.45 -15.85
C ARG A 69 2.84 5.97 -16.15
N GLY A 70 1.66 5.39 -15.97
CA GLY A 70 1.43 3.97 -16.22
C GLY A 70 2.10 3.04 -15.20
N PHE A 71 2.39 3.54 -13.98
CA PHE A 71 3.04 2.73 -12.94
C PHE A 71 2.06 1.88 -12.15
N LEU A 72 0.77 2.26 -12.11
CA LEU A 72 -0.25 1.48 -11.42
C LEU A 72 -0.55 0.17 -12.16
N GLY A 73 -0.93 -0.84 -11.41
CA GLY A 73 -1.29 -2.14 -11.95
C GLY A 73 -1.10 -3.28 -10.94
N PRO A 74 -1.48 -4.52 -11.30
CA PRO A 74 -1.41 -5.68 -10.40
C PRO A 74 0.02 -6.10 -10.03
N HIS A 75 1.02 -5.51 -10.65
CA HIS A 75 2.43 -5.70 -10.33
C HIS A 75 2.94 -4.76 -9.23
N LEU A 76 2.14 -3.77 -8.81
CA LEU A 76 2.53 -2.77 -7.80
C LEU A 76 1.74 -2.97 -6.52
N THR A 77 2.46 -3.02 -5.40
CA THR A 77 1.92 -2.96 -4.05
C THR A 77 2.33 -1.65 -3.39
N LEU A 78 1.36 -0.92 -2.84
CA LEU A 78 1.55 0.33 -2.12
C LEU A 78 1.47 0.06 -0.62
N GLY A 79 2.55 0.28 0.10
CA GLY A 79 2.59 0.18 1.55
C GLY A 79 1.86 1.36 2.21
N HIS A 80 1.14 1.07 3.30
CA HIS A 80 0.38 1.97 4.17
C HIS A 80 -0.91 2.54 3.56
N GLY A 81 -0.85 3.39 2.55
CA GLY A 81 -2.04 3.98 1.92
C GLY A 81 -2.95 4.76 2.87
N VAL A 82 -2.40 5.42 3.89
CA VAL A 82 -3.18 6.08 4.97
C VAL A 82 -3.92 7.31 4.44
N TRP A 83 -3.27 8.08 3.57
CA TRP A 83 -3.75 9.40 3.15
C TRP A 83 -4.24 9.44 1.69
N LEU A 84 -4.77 8.33 1.19
CA LEU A 84 -5.43 8.28 -0.12
C LEU A 84 -6.73 9.08 -0.09
N THR A 85 -7.04 9.74 -1.22
CA THR A 85 -8.36 10.33 -1.47
C THR A 85 -9.31 9.29 -2.07
N GLU A 86 -10.61 9.57 -2.11
CA GLU A 86 -11.59 8.70 -2.78
C GLU A 86 -11.23 8.44 -4.26
N ASP A 87 -10.80 9.49 -4.97
CA ASP A 87 -10.35 9.37 -6.37
C ASP A 87 -9.09 8.50 -6.48
N ASP A 88 -8.17 8.58 -5.52
CA ASP A 88 -6.99 7.72 -5.48
C ASP A 88 -7.39 6.25 -5.29
N ILE A 89 -8.34 5.98 -4.39
CA ILE A 89 -8.84 4.63 -4.13
C ILE A 89 -9.50 4.04 -5.38
N GLU A 90 -10.27 4.85 -6.13
CA GLU A 90 -10.85 4.44 -7.40
C GLU A 90 -9.78 4.07 -8.43
N LEU A 91 -8.70 4.84 -8.54
CA LEU A 91 -7.57 4.52 -9.42
C LEU A 91 -6.86 3.23 -9.00
N VAL A 92 -6.65 3.04 -7.71
CA VAL A 92 -6.06 1.81 -7.16
C VAL A 92 -6.93 0.60 -7.50
N ALA A 93 -8.26 0.71 -7.29
CA ALA A 93 -9.22 -0.36 -7.56
C ALA A 93 -9.25 -0.72 -9.06
N THR A 94 -9.43 0.28 -9.92
CA THR A 94 -9.60 0.06 -11.38
C THR A 94 -8.35 -0.45 -12.07
N THR A 95 -7.17 -0.16 -11.52
CA THR A 95 -5.89 -0.64 -12.05
C THR A 95 -5.47 -2.00 -11.50
N GLY A 96 -6.13 -2.51 -10.46
CA GLY A 96 -5.73 -3.72 -9.76
C GLY A 96 -4.44 -3.56 -8.94
N THR A 97 -4.06 -2.32 -8.61
CA THR A 97 -2.95 -2.04 -7.69
C THR A 97 -3.32 -2.51 -6.29
N MET A 98 -2.37 -3.06 -5.56
CA MET A 98 -2.58 -3.65 -4.24
C MET A 98 -2.18 -2.69 -3.12
N ILE A 99 -2.82 -2.83 -1.96
CA ILE A 99 -2.44 -2.12 -0.73
C ILE A 99 -1.87 -3.13 0.28
N CYS A 100 -0.76 -2.79 0.91
CA CYS A 100 -0.23 -3.47 2.09
C CYS A 100 -0.53 -2.61 3.32
N HIS A 101 -1.50 -3.02 4.13
CA HIS A 101 -1.92 -2.31 5.32
C HIS A 101 -1.10 -2.73 6.54
N ASN A 102 -0.42 -1.76 7.14
CA ASN A 102 0.49 -1.95 8.28
C ASN A 102 -0.10 -1.24 9.51
N ALA A 103 -1.13 -1.82 10.13
CA ALA A 103 -1.92 -1.15 11.16
C ALA A 103 -1.10 -0.74 12.38
N SER A 104 -0.34 -1.65 12.96
CA SER A 104 0.50 -1.40 14.15
C SER A 104 1.59 -0.36 13.88
N SER A 105 2.25 -0.44 12.73
CA SER A 105 3.24 0.55 12.30
C SER A 105 2.61 1.93 12.17
N ASN A 106 1.46 2.04 11.50
CA ASN A 106 0.75 3.31 11.34
C ASN A 106 0.41 3.96 12.68
N PHE A 107 0.04 3.17 13.69
CA PHE A 107 -0.21 3.65 15.05
C PHE A 107 1.08 4.06 15.76
N ARG A 108 2.08 3.22 15.73
CA ARG A 108 3.37 3.47 16.39
C ARG A 108 4.02 4.75 15.90
N LEU A 109 3.99 4.97 14.59
CA LEU A 109 4.58 6.14 13.92
C LEU A 109 3.64 7.34 13.86
N ARG A 110 2.40 7.23 14.37
CA ARG A 110 1.37 8.26 14.30
C ARG A 110 1.04 8.70 12.87
N SER A 111 1.14 7.75 11.94
CA SER A 111 0.85 8.00 10.52
C SER A 111 -0.64 8.24 10.25
N GLY A 112 -1.52 7.63 11.05
CA GLY A 112 -2.98 7.71 10.95
C GLY A 112 -3.61 6.33 10.78
N VAL A 113 -4.89 6.31 10.37
CA VAL A 113 -5.66 5.09 10.09
C VAL A 113 -5.97 5.03 8.61
N ALA A 114 -5.52 3.96 7.93
CA ALA A 114 -5.83 3.77 6.51
C ALA A 114 -7.33 3.54 6.30
N PRO A 115 -7.92 4.04 5.21
CA PRO A 115 -9.37 3.93 4.95
C PRO A 115 -9.75 2.54 4.42
N VAL A 116 -9.47 1.47 5.18
CA VAL A 116 -9.64 0.07 4.76
C VAL A 116 -11.11 -0.24 4.40
N ASN A 117 -12.08 0.36 5.09
CA ASN A 117 -13.49 0.20 4.76
C ASN A 117 -13.79 0.67 3.32
N HIS A 118 -13.21 1.78 2.90
CA HIS A 118 -13.34 2.28 1.52
C HIS A 118 -12.61 1.37 0.52
N PHE A 119 -11.44 0.84 0.90
CA PHE A 119 -10.74 -0.15 0.06
C PHE A 119 -11.61 -1.38 -0.19
N LEU A 120 -12.21 -1.94 0.86
CA LEU A 120 -13.11 -3.10 0.76
C LEU A 120 -14.35 -2.78 -0.07
N GLY A 121 -14.95 -1.61 0.13
CA GLY A 121 -16.11 -1.15 -0.64
C GLY A 121 -15.84 -1.01 -2.14
N ARG A 122 -14.60 -0.74 -2.53
CA ARG A 122 -14.15 -0.68 -3.93
C ARG A 122 -13.43 -1.93 -4.41
N GLN A 123 -13.47 -3.01 -3.64
CA GLN A 123 -12.84 -4.29 -3.98
C GLN A 123 -11.32 -4.19 -4.25
N VAL A 124 -10.64 -3.25 -3.61
CA VAL A 124 -9.18 -3.17 -3.63
C VAL A 124 -8.61 -4.41 -2.97
N CYS A 125 -7.60 -5.02 -3.59
CA CYS A 125 -6.84 -6.10 -2.97
C CYS A 125 -5.98 -5.53 -1.82
N VAL A 126 -6.26 -5.96 -0.60
CA VAL A 126 -5.54 -5.53 0.61
C VAL A 126 -4.83 -6.72 1.22
N GLY A 127 -3.54 -6.59 1.48
CA GLY A 127 -2.76 -7.51 2.31
C GLY A 127 -2.41 -6.87 3.64
N ILE A 128 -2.17 -7.66 4.67
CA ILE A 128 -1.70 -7.20 5.98
C ILE A 128 -0.20 -7.38 6.06
N GLY A 129 0.50 -6.35 6.54
CA GLY A 129 1.93 -6.36 6.81
C GLY A 129 2.26 -5.90 8.22
N LEU A 130 3.39 -6.35 8.74
CA LEU A 130 3.94 -5.92 10.04
C LEU A 130 4.89 -4.74 9.91
N ASP A 131 5.24 -4.36 8.67
CA ASP A 131 6.29 -3.42 8.38
C ASP A 131 7.67 -3.94 8.83
N GLU A 132 8.53 -3.06 9.27
CA GLU A 132 9.84 -3.43 9.78
C GLU A 132 9.75 -4.13 11.15
N ALA A 133 10.58 -5.15 11.33
CA ALA A 133 10.61 -5.96 12.54
C ALA A 133 10.91 -5.18 13.85
N GLY A 134 11.52 -4.00 13.74
CA GLY A 134 11.79 -3.12 14.88
C GLY A 134 10.65 -2.18 15.26
N ILE A 135 9.67 -2.01 14.40
CA ILE A 135 8.51 -1.13 14.63
C ILE A 135 7.43 -1.87 15.41
N ASN A 136 7.19 -3.14 15.08
CA ASN A 136 6.25 -3.98 15.81
C ASN A 136 7.01 -4.87 16.79
N ASP A 137 6.80 -4.65 18.10
CA ASP A 137 7.58 -5.26 19.18
C ASP A 137 7.41 -6.78 19.25
N ASP A 138 6.29 -7.33 18.81
CA ASP A 138 5.94 -8.76 18.98
C ASP A 138 6.06 -9.62 17.72
N ARG A 139 6.09 -9.00 16.53
CA ARG A 139 6.09 -9.71 15.23
C ARG A 139 4.94 -10.71 15.09
N ASP A 140 3.84 -10.47 15.77
CA ASP A 140 2.68 -11.37 15.82
C ASP A 140 1.64 -10.98 14.75
N MET A 141 1.59 -11.73 13.66
CA MET A 141 0.62 -11.52 12.59
C MET A 141 -0.83 -11.72 13.07
N LEU A 142 -1.09 -12.60 14.02
CA LEU A 142 -2.44 -12.78 14.58
C LEU A 142 -2.88 -11.57 15.40
N GLN A 143 -1.96 -10.92 16.09
CA GLN A 143 -2.21 -9.66 16.78
C GLN A 143 -2.50 -8.54 15.78
N GLU A 144 -1.74 -8.45 14.70
CA GLU A 144 -1.98 -7.48 13.61
C GLU A 144 -3.38 -7.67 13.01
N MET A 145 -3.76 -8.90 12.69
CA MET A 145 -5.11 -9.23 12.19
C MET A 145 -6.22 -8.83 13.19
N ARG A 146 -6.02 -9.05 14.49
CA ARG A 146 -6.95 -8.59 15.53
C ARG A 146 -7.05 -7.06 15.59
N MET A 147 -5.93 -6.38 15.38
CA MET A 147 -5.91 -4.91 15.30
C MET A 147 -6.74 -4.44 14.11
N VAL A 148 -6.49 -4.96 12.92
CA VAL A 148 -7.25 -4.63 11.69
C VAL A 148 -8.75 -4.85 11.89
N LEU A 149 -9.17 -5.96 12.51
CA LEU A 149 -10.59 -6.21 12.82
C LEU A 149 -11.24 -5.15 13.70
N ARG A 150 -10.48 -4.46 14.52
CA ARG A 150 -11.02 -3.55 15.54
C ARG A 150 -10.97 -2.08 15.16
N ILE A 151 -9.86 -1.64 14.58
CA ILE A 151 -9.63 -0.21 14.33
C ILE A 151 -10.52 0.38 13.23
N HIS A 152 -11.03 -0.47 12.34
CA HIS A 152 -11.89 -0.05 11.22
C HIS A 152 -13.39 -0.11 11.56
N ARG A 153 -13.74 -0.43 12.81
CA ARG A 153 -15.12 -0.41 13.31
C ARG A 153 -15.46 0.97 13.81
N VAL A 154 -16.00 1.80 12.93
CA VAL A 154 -16.47 3.14 13.28
C VAL A 154 -17.86 3.02 13.92
N PRO A 155 -18.11 3.56 15.12
CA PRO A 155 -19.39 3.41 15.80
C PRO A 155 -20.56 3.91 14.97
N GLY A 156 -21.49 3.01 14.62
CA GLY A 156 -22.82 3.30 14.12
C GLY A 156 -22.94 3.95 12.73
N MET A 157 -21.87 4.04 11.95
CA MET A 157 -21.86 4.87 10.75
C MET A 157 -21.53 4.16 9.44
N GLU A 158 -20.93 2.98 9.48
CA GLU A 158 -20.53 2.28 8.25
C GLU A 158 -20.99 0.83 8.25
N ASP A 159 -21.61 0.42 7.15
CA ASP A 159 -22.05 -0.97 6.93
C ASP A 159 -20.89 -1.88 6.48
N ILE A 160 -19.88 -1.29 5.84
CA ILE A 160 -18.71 -2.03 5.35
C ILE A 160 -17.58 -1.93 6.38
N VAL A 161 -17.32 -3.05 7.05
CA VAL A 161 -16.20 -3.20 8.00
C VAL A 161 -15.51 -4.54 7.74
N PRO A 162 -14.21 -4.68 8.03
CA PRO A 162 -13.53 -5.97 7.88
C PRO A 162 -14.18 -7.06 8.73
N THR A 163 -14.47 -8.18 8.12
CA THR A 163 -14.92 -9.42 8.80
C THR A 163 -13.73 -10.34 9.07
N ALA A 164 -13.86 -11.26 10.02
CA ALA A 164 -12.78 -12.19 10.32
C ALA A 164 -12.34 -13.05 9.11
N PRO A 165 -13.26 -13.58 8.27
CA PRO A 165 -12.86 -14.27 7.04
C PRO A 165 -12.09 -13.37 6.05
N GLN A 166 -12.50 -12.10 5.89
CA GLN A 166 -11.79 -11.15 5.02
C GLN A 166 -10.39 -10.85 5.54
N VAL A 167 -10.24 -10.59 6.85
CA VAL A 167 -8.93 -10.36 7.47
C VAL A 167 -8.01 -11.56 7.37
N LEU A 168 -8.56 -12.79 7.39
CA LEU A 168 -7.76 -14.00 7.16
C LEU A 168 -7.29 -14.14 5.71
N GLN A 169 -8.00 -13.54 4.77
CA GLN A 169 -7.65 -13.54 3.34
C GLN A 169 -6.70 -12.41 2.94
N MET A 170 -6.58 -11.37 3.77
CA MET A 170 -5.61 -10.28 3.62
C MET A 170 -4.19 -10.76 3.98
#